data_7ab73b784595293cc5b359e91e13aa4d
#
_entry.id   7ab73b784595293cc5b359e91e13aa4d
#
_cell.length_a   1.000
_cell.length_b   1.000
_cell.length_c   1.000
_cell.angle_alpha   90.00
_cell.angle_beta   90.00
_cell.angle_gamma   90.00
#
_symmetry.space_group_name_H-M   'P 1'
#
loop_
_entity.id
_entity.type
_entity.pdbx_description
1 polymer ?
#
loop_
_entity_poly.entity_id
_entity_poly.type
_entity_poly.pdbx_seq_one_letter_code
_entity_poly.pdbx_strand_id
1 'polypeptide(L)'
;MMNSIKIRLATVQDVAALAALEQSQQQDELAIEQRNNSLAGQSFSQGDLTCLVTQHWVVVAELDGDIIGYVIAGRWSFFKQWPIYRNLLNRLPRIDYEKAKLAESNCCQYGPIWIASEYRGQGIFEALVQFVKKSVARELPYMVTFIAEDNAGSFAAHTRKGGMQVVDFISFDDRDYYLLVLPTSDSFF
;
A
#
# COMPACT_ATOMS: atom_id res chain seq x y z
N MET A 1 -21.56 -24.71 4.11
CA MET A 1 -20.85 -24.13 2.96
C MET A 1 -19.61 -23.42 3.48
N MET A 2 -18.44 -23.70 2.94
CA MET A 2 -17.28 -22.88 3.22
C MET A 2 -17.51 -21.49 2.63
N ASN A 3 -17.60 -20.48 3.47
CA ASN A 3 -17.70 -19.09 3.03
C ASN A 3 -16.37 -18.72 2.37
N SER A 4 -16.40 -18.36 1.12
CA SER A 4 -15.20 -18.00 0.37
C SER A 4 -14.85 -16.53 0.58
N ILE A 5 -13.58 -16.25 0.77
CA ILE A 5 -13.06 -14.89 0.82
C ILE A 5 -13.23 -14.25 -0.57
N LYS A 6 -13.86 -13.09 -0.61
CA LYS A 6 -14.10 -12.33 -1.83
C LYS A 6 -13.14 -11.15 -1.89
N ILE A 7 -12.39 -11.06 -2.98
CA ILE A 7 -11.51 -9.92 -3.27
C ILE A 7 -12.23 -9.01 -4.27
N ARG A 8 -12.39 -7.74 -3.92
CA ARG A 8 -13.13 -6.78 -4.75
C ARG A 8 -12.64 -5.34 -4.54
N LEU A 9 -12.97 -4.46 -5.46
CA LEU A 9 -12.82 -3.02 -5.23
C LEU A 9 -13.75 -2.56 -4.11
N ALA A 10 -13.25 -1.66 -3.27
CA ALA A 10 -14.06 -1.00 -2.26
C ALA A 10 -15.06 -0.03 -2.91
N THR A 11 -16.18 0.18 -2.24
CA THR A 11 -17.18 1.18 -2.59
C THR A 11 -17.31 2.22 -1.49
N VAL A 12 -18.04 3.29 -1.74
CA VAL A 12 -18.30 4.32 -0.71
C VAL A 12 -18.98 3.78 0.54
N GLN A 13 -19.69 2.66 0.41
CA GLN A 13 -20.33 1.98 1.53
C GLN A 13 -19.31 1.31 2.47
N ASP A 14 -18.11 1.04 2.01
CA ASP A 14 -17.02 0.46 2.81
C ASP A 14 -16.25 1.52 3.62
N VAL A 15 -16.42 2.80 3.35
CA VAL A 15 -15.61 3.88 3.93
C VAL A 15 -15.67 3.91 5.45
N ALA A 16 -16.85 3.76 6.04
CA ALA A 16 -17.00 3.78 7.50
C ALA A 16 -16.25 2.60 8.16
N ALA A 17 -16.34 1.41 7.58
CA ALA A 17 -15.62 0.22 8.08
C ALA A 17 -14.11 0.37 7.91
N LEU A 18 -13.65 0.89 6.76
CA LEU A 18 -12.23 1.17 6.52
C LEU A 18 -11.67 2.21 7.49
N ALA A 19 -12.42 3.28 7.76
CA ALA A 19 -12.02 4.30 8.73
C ALA A 19 -11.86 3.73 10.15
N ALA A 20 -12.77 2.86 10.55
CA ALA A 20 -12.69 2.17 11.86
C ALA A 20 -11.47 1.25 11.93
N LEU A 21 -11.17 0.51 10.86
CA LEU A 21 -9.99 -0.34 10.78
C LEU A 21 -8.69 0.47 10.82
N GLU A 22 -8.61 1.58 10.10
CA GLU A 22 -7.44 2.48 10.14
C GLU A 22 -7.19 3.02 11.55
N GLN A 23 -8.20 3.44 12.29
CA GLN A 23 -8.07 3.90 13.66
C GLN A 23 -7.63 2.77 14.62
N SER A 24 -8.19 1.59 14.44
CA SER A 24 -7.87 0.41 15.24
C SER A 24 -6.39 0.00 15.06
N GLN A 25 -5.88 0.02 13.84
CA GLN A 25 -4.48 -0.30 13.55
C GLN A 25 -3.50 0.72 14.11
N GLN A 26 -3.84 1.99 14.09
CA GLN A 26 -3.00 3.02 14.69
C GLN A 26 -2.84 2.82 16.20
N GLN A 27 -3.88 2.37 16.86
CA GLN A 27 -3.80 2.06 18.29
C GLN A 27 -2.92 0.84 18.55
N ASP A 28 -3.00 -0.18 17.69
CA ASP A 28 -2.17 -1.38 17.78
C ASP A 28 -0.71 -1.09 17.40
N GLU A 29 -0.48 -0.33 16.35
CA GLU A 29 0.85 0.11 15.94
C GLU A 29 1.46 1.09 16.92
N LEU A 30 0.68 1.99 17.51
CA LEU A 30 1.15 2.88 18.56
C LEU A 30 1.61 2.11 19.81
N ALA A 31 1.00 1.00 20.14
CA ALA A 31 1.45 0.15 21.25
C ALA A 31 2.81 -0.50 20.96
N ILE A 32 3.10 -0.79 19.70
CA ILE A 32 4.37 -1.39 19.25
C ILE A 32 5.38 -0.33 18.83
N GLU A 33 4.93 0.78 18.26
CA GLU A 33 5.75 1.77 17.57
C GLU A 33 5.82 3.15 18.26
N GLN A 34 5.23 3.35 19.42
CA GLN A 34 5.41 4.60 20.20
C GLN A 34 6.89 4.95 20.45
N ARG A 35 7.77 4.04 20.11
CA ARG A 35 9.22 4.20 20.26
C ARG A 35 9.92 4.81 19.03
N ASN A 36 9.28 4.84 17.82
CA ASN A 36 10.03 5.09 16.57
C ASN A 36 9.28 5.80 15.45
N ASN A 37 8.18 6.60 15.66
CA ASN A 37 7.38 6.87 14.48
C ASN A 37 6.93 8.31 14.22
N SER A 38 7.53 8.93 13.23
CA SER A 38 7.01 10.08 12.48
C SER A 38 5.87 9.72 11.49
N LEU A 39 5.69 8.44 11.17
CA LEU A 39 4.58 7.94 10.36
C LEU A 39 3.33 7.63 11.19
N ALA A 40 3.45 7.58 12.51
CA ALA A 40 2.38 7.30 13.47
C ALA A 40 1.23 8.33 13.48
N GLY A 41 1.21 9.27 12.58
CA GLY A 41 0.16 10.27 12.46
C GLY A 41 -0.67 10.19 11.17
N GLN A 42 -0.44 9.19 10.33
CA GLN A 42 -1.12 9.08 9.04
C GLN A 42 -2.34 8.15 9.12
N SER A 43 -3.39 8.61 9.80
CA SER A 43 -4.70 8.01 9.59
C SER A 43 -5.40 8.70 8.43
N PHE A 44 -6.01 7.90 7.58
CA PHE A 44 -6.92 8.44 6.60
C PHE A 44 -8.25 8.77 7.28
N SER A 45 -8.71 10.00 7.08
CA SER A 45 -10.06 10.40 7.46
C SER A 45 -11.10 9.72 6.57
N GLN A 46 -12.38 9.81 6.96
CA GLN A 46 -13.45 9.35 6.08
C GLN A 46 -13.44 10.09 4.73
N GLY A 47 -13.11 11.38 4.73
CA GLY A 47 -12.95 12.16 3.50
C GLY A 47 -11.81 11.66 2.62
N ASP A 48 -10.66 11.35 3.22
CA ASP A 48 -9.51 10.75 2.53
C ASP A 48 -9.89 9.40 1.91
N LEU A 49 -10.54 8.54 2.66
CA LEU A 49 -10.96 7.21 2.19
C LEU A 49 -12.01 7.30 1.09
N THR A 50 -12.93 8.25 1.19
CA THR A 50 -13.91 8.52 0.11
C THR A 50 -13.18 8.93 -1.18
N CYS A 51 -12.20 9.81 -1.08
CA CYS A 51 -11.36 10.21 -2.22
C CYS A 51 -10.61 9.00 -2.81
N LEU A 52 -9.97 8.20 -1.96
CA LEU A 52 -9.22 7.02 -2.39
C LEU A 52 -10.12 5.99 -3.09
N VAL A 53 -11.29 5.72 -2.55
CA VAL A 53 -12.25 4.77 -3.11
C VAL A 53 -12.81 5.25 -4.45
N THR A 54 -13.11 6.54 -4.58
CA THR A 54 -13.77 7.08 -5.78
C THR A 54 -12.80 7.46 -6.90
N GLN A 55 -11.57 7.86 -6.57
CA GLN A 55 -10.62 8.44 -7.54
C GLN A 55 -9.31 7.66 -7.67
N HIS A 56 -9.04 6.74 -6.77
CA HIS A 56 -7.84 5.93 -6.74
C HIS A 56 -8.20 4.44 -6.65
N TRP A 57 -7.39 3.65 -5.94
CA TRP A 57 -7.61 2.20 -5.86
C TRP A 57 -7.63 1.75 -4.41
N VAL A 58 -8.73 1.16 -3.99
CA VAL A 58 -8.85 0.47 -2.72
C VAL A 58 -9.46 -0.89 -2.98
N VAL A 59 -8.75 -1.94 -2.58
CA VAL A 59 -9.19 -3.33 -2.74
C VAL A 59 -9.41 -3.92 -1.36
N VAL A 60 -10.50 -4.61 -1.18
CA VAL A 60 -10.85 -5.26 0.09
C VAL A 60 -10.96 -6.77 -0.07
N ALA A 61 -10.60 -7.48 0.99
CA ALA A 61 -10.92 -8.89 1.20
C ALA A 61 -12.10 -8.96 2.16
N GLU A 62 -13.19 -9.55 1.72
CA GLU A 62 -14.43 -9.66 2.45
C GLU A 62 -14.74 -11.11 2.78
N LEU A 63 -15.15 -11.38 4.00
CA LEU A 63 -15.66 -12.65 4.46
C LEU A 63 -16.95 -12.43 5.25
N ASP A 64 -18.06 -13.02 4.81
CA ASP A 64 -19.37 -12.91 5.46
C ASP A 64 -19.86 -11.47 5.71
N GLY A 65 -19.50 -10.54 4.82
CA GLY A 65 -19.85 -9.13 4.94
C GLY A 65 -18.86 -8.28 5.73
N ASP A 66 -17.86 -8.90 6.36
CA ASP A 66 -16.82 -8.21 7.11
C ASP A 66 -15.55 -8.03 6.27
N ILE A 67 -14.93 -6.87 6.37
CA ILE A 67 -13.61 -6.61 5.76
C ILE A 67 -12.53 -7.19 6.65
N ILE A 68 -11.82 -8.21 6.14
CA ILE A 68 -10.74 -8.90 6.84
C ILE A 68 -9.35 -8.50 6.33
N GLY A 69 -9.28 -7.69 5.32
CA GLY A 69 -8.04 -7.14 4.78
C GLY A 69 -8.33 -6.08 3.72
N TYR A 70 -7.35 -5.23 3.47
CA TYR A 70 -7.42 -4.24 2.39
C TYR A 70 -6.03 -3.81 1.94
N VAL A 71 -5.95 -3.26 0.75
CA VAL A 71 -4.78 -2.57 0.22
C VAL A 71 -5.20 -1.28 -0.48
N ILE A 72 -4.40 -0.25 -0.32
CA ILE A 72 -4.62 1.06 -0.91
C ILE A 72 -3.50 1.37 -1.89
N ALA A 73 -3.84 1.94 -3.03
CA ALA A 73 -2.90 2.58 -3.94
C ALA A 73 -3.49 3.90 -4.42
N GLY A 74 -2.66 4.88 -4.62
CA GLY A 74 -3.14 6.20 -5.03
C GLY A 74 -2.08 7.01 -5.75
N ARG A 75 -2.53 7.93 -6.59
CA ARG A 75 -1.67 8.87 -7.30
C ARG A 75 -1.00 9.83 -6.31
N TRP A 76 0.14 10.34 -6.70
CA TRP A 76 0.90 11.29 -5.90
C TRP A 76 0.15 12.58 -5.63
N SER A 77 -0.79 12.95 -6.48
CA SER A 77 -1.70 14.08 -6.25
C SER A 77 -2.46 14.00 -4.92
N PHE A 78 -2.75 12.79 -4.46
CA PHE A 78 -3.33 12.54 -3.15
C PHE A 78 -2.27 12.50 -2.05
N PHE A 79 -1.23 11.67 -2.23
CA PHE A 79 -0.25 11.39 -1.18
C PHE A 79 0.71 12.54 -0.88
N LYS A 80 0.96 13.43 -1.83
CA LYS A 80 1.90 14.56 -1.64
C LYS A 80 1.48 15.58 -0.58
N GLN A 81 0.30 15.47 0.00
CA GLN A 81 -0.09 16.27 1.17
C GLN A 81 0.77 15.97 2.42
N TRP A 82 1.36 14.79 2.52
CA TRP A 82 2.26 14.41 3.62
C TRP A 82 3.73 14.56 3.25
N PRO A 83 4.58 15.04 4.19
CA PRO A 83 6.01 15.32 3.90
C PRO A 83 6.81 14.13 3.40
N ILE A 84 6.60 12.95 3.97
CA ILE A 84 7.35 11.75 3.56
C ILE A 84 7.08 11.39 2.10
N TYR A 85 5.85 11.50 1.63
CA TYR A 85 5.51 11.22 0.24
C TYR A 85 6.05 12.28 -0.72
N ARG A 86 6.11 13.56 -0.29
CA ARG A 86 6.80 14.59 -1.08
C ARG A 86 8.29 14.32 -1.21
N ASN A 87 8.92 13.85 -0.12
CA ASN A 87 10.33 13.46 -0.15
C ASN A 87 10.56 12.33 -1.15
N LEU A 88 9.72 11.30 -1.10
CA LEU A 88 9.77 10.17 -2.01
C LEU A 88 9.55 10.61 -3.46
N LEU A 89 8.54 11.42 -3.72
CA LEU A 89 8.23 11.94 -5.05
C LEU A 89 9.41 12.73 -5.65
N ASN A 90 10.09 13.55 -4.84
CA ASN A 90 11.28 14.28 -5.27
C ASN A 90 12.47 13.36 -5.59
N ARG A 91 12.50 12.16 -5.02
CA ARG A 91 13.55 11.17 -5.26
C ARG A 91 13.34 10.39 -6.55
N LEU A 92 12.08 10.17 -6.97
CA LEU A 92 11.74 9.32 -8.10
C LEU A 92 12.52 9.61 -9.39
N PRO A 93 12.72 10.87 -9.84
CA PRO A 93 13.44 11.15 -11.08
C PRO A 93 14.92 10.75 -11.08
N ARG A 94 15.47 10.40 -9.92
CA ARG A 94 16.84 9.92 -9.75
C ARG A 94 16.95 8.41 -9.83
N ILE A 95 15.82 7.71 -9.92
CA ILE A 95 15.76 6.25 -9.90
C ILE A 95 15.51 5.74 -11.30
N ASP A 96 16.50 5.03 -11.83
CA ASP A 96 16.36 4.29 -13.07
C ASP A 96 15.77 2.91 -12.76
N TYR A 97 14.66 2.59 -13.43
CA TYR A 97 14.05 1.28 -13.34
C TYR A 97 13.77 0.75 -14.75
N GLU A 98 14.33 -0.42 -15.04
CA GLU A 98 14.31 -1.01 -16.39
C GLU A 98 14.92 -0.05 -17.42
N LYS A 99 14.13 0.48 -18.34
CA LYS A 99 14.58 1.41 -19.41
C LYS A 99 14.04 2.83 -19.23
N ALA A 100 13.44 3.12 -18.09
CA ALA A 100 12.81 4.41 -17.81
C ALA A 100 13.18 4.93 -16.43
N LYS A 101 13.10 6.24 -16.26
CA LYS A 101 13.13 6.85 -14.92
C LYS A 101 11.76 6.82 -14.30
N LEU A 102 11.69 6.59 -13.00
CA LEU A 102 10.44 6.76 -12.26
C LEU A 102 10.06 8.24 -12.24
N ALA A 103 8.77 8.51 -12.32
CA ALA A 103 8.21 9.85 -12.33
C ALA A 103 6.78 9.83 -11.78
N GLU A 104 6.29 11.00 -11.36
CA GLU A 104 4.89 11.16 -10.95
C GLU A 104 3.89 10.63 -11.98
N SER A 105 4.25 10.76 -13.27
CA SER A 105 3.38 10.38 -14.39
C SER A 105 3.32 8.90 -14.70
N ASN A 106 4.26 8.08 -14.21
CA ASN A 106 4.34 6.66 -14.56
C ASN A 106 4.19 5.70 -13.38
N CYS A 107 4.00 6.21 -12.17
CA CYS A 107 3.81 5.36 -11.00
C CYS A 107 2.85 5.99 -9.98
N CYS A 108 2.39 5.16 -9.08
CA CYS A 108 1.61 5.58 -7.93
C CYS A 108 2.19 5.02 -6.64
N GLN A 109 1.76 5.57 -5.52
CA GLN A 109 2.05 5.02 -4.20
C GLN A 109 1.22 3.76 -3.97
N TYR A 110 1.87 2.70 -3.58
CA TYR A 110 1.26 1.47 -3.06
C TYR A 110 1.40 1.45 -1.54
N GLY A 111 0.34 1.05 -0.85
CA GLY A 111 0.26 0.93 0.60
C GLY A 111 -0.58 2.04 1.24
N PRO A 112 -1.09 1.77 2.43
CA PRO A 112 -0.86 0.57 3.25
C PRO A 112 -1.59 -0.68 2.76
N ILE A 113 -1.15 -1.84 3.28
CA ILE A 113 -1.85 -3.12 3.20
C ILE A 113 -2.03 -3.67 4.61
N TRP A 114 -3.19 -4.21 4.87
CA TRP A 114 -3.51 -4.82 6.16
C TRP A 114 -4.32 -6.09 5.98
N ILE A 115 -4.05 -7.07 6.81
CA ILE A 115 -4.82 -8.33 6.90
C ILE A 115 -4.99 -8.65 8.38
N ALA A 116 -6.22 -8.95 8.78
CA ALA A 116 -6.52 -9.37 10.15
C ALA A 116 -5.65 -10.58 10.54
N SER A 117 -5.11 -10.56 11.76
CA SER A 117 -4.09 -11.51 12.20
C SER A 117 -4.52 -12.98 12.08
N GLU A 118 -5.79 -13.27 12.38
CA GLU A 118 -6.37 -14.61 12.29
C GLU A 118 -6.50 -15.15 10.87
N TYR A 119 -6.40 -14.29 9.86
CA TYR A 119 -6.49 -14.66 8.44
C TYR A 119 -5.17 -14.60 7.69
N ARG A 120 -4.06 -14.30 8.37
CA ARG A 120 -2.72 -14.28 7.76
C ARG A 120 -2.25 -15.69 7.40
N GLY A 121 -1.39 -15.76 6.39
CA GLY A 121 -0.85 -17.05 5.91
C GLY A 121 -1.82 -17.88 5.07
N GLN A 122 -2.91 -17.30 4.58
CA GLN A 122 -3.95 -17.96 3.80
C GLN A 122 -4.03 -17.49 2.33
N GLY A 123 -3.00 -16.77 1.86
CA GLY A 123 -2.94 -16.29 0.47
C GLY A 123 -3.69 -14.99 0.21
N ILE A 124 -4.22 -14.32 1.23
CA ILE A 124 -4.95 -13.06 1.08
C ILE A 124 -4.02 -11.93 0.63
N PHE A 125 -2.80 -11.89 1.16
CA PHE A 125 -1.79 -10.91 0.78
C PHE A 125 -1.54 -10.93 -0.73
N GLU A 126 -1.24 -12.08 -1.27
CA GLU A 126 -0.99 -12.28 -2.70
C GLU A 126 -2.22 -11.91 -3.55
N ALA A 127 -3.40 -12.29 -3.10
CA ALA A 127 -4.65 -11.98 -3.79
C ALA A 127 -4.93 -10.47 -3.84
N LEU A 128 -4.71 -9.75 -2.74
CA LEU A 128 -4.85 -8.29 -2.68
C LEU A 128 -3.84 -7.59 -3.58
N VAL A 129 -2.57 -7.99 -3.51
CA VAL A 129 -1.50 -7.42 -4.36
C VAL A 129 -1.80 -7.65 -5.84
N GLN A 130 -2.19 -8.85 -6.23
CA GLN A 130 -2.53 -9.14 -7.64
C GLN A 130 -3.73 -8.35 -8.13
N PHE A 131 -4.74 -8.18 -7.30
CA PHE A 131 -5.93 -7.44 -7.69
C PHE A 131 -5.64 -5.94 -7.86
N VAL A 132 -4.94 -5.31 -6.92
CA VAL A 132 -4.58 -3.89 -7.04
C VAL A 132 -3.62 -3.66 -8.20
N LYS A 133 -2.66 -4.56 -8.39
CA LYS A 133 -1.72 -4.52 -9.53
C LYS A 133 -2.47 -4.49 -10.88
N LYS A 134 -3.42 -5.39 -11.08
CA LYS A 134 -4.25 -5.43 -12.31
C LYS A 134 -5.10 -4.17 -12.45
N SER A 135 -5.62 -3.65 -11.35
CA SER A 135 -6.43 -2.42 -11.38
C SER A 135 -5.60 -1.20 -11.78
N VAL A 136 -4.41 -1.04 -11.20
CA VAL A 136 -3.48 0.06 -11.52
C VAL A 136 -2.92 -0.07 -12.94
N ALA A 137 -2.70 -1.28 -13.43
CA ALA A 137 -2.12 -1.55 -14.75
C ALA A 137 -2.89 -0.93 -15.91
N ARG A 138 -4.17 -0.63 -15.71
CA ARG A 138 -5.01 0.04 -16.72
C ARG A 138 -4.56 1.48 -16.99
N GLU A 139 -3.84 2.09 -16.05
CA GLU A 139 -3.48 3.50 -16.12
C GLU A 139 -1.98 3.77 -15.93
N LEU A 140 -1.29 2.98 -15.11
CA LEU A 140 0.10 3.23 -14.73
C LEU A 140 0.96 1.96 -14.80
N PRO A 141 2.20 2.06 -15.32
CA PRO A 141 3.09 0.90 -15.45
C PRO A 141 3.76 0.46 -14.16
N TYR A 142 3.81 1.30 -13.12
CA TYR A 142 4.53 0.98 -11.88
C TYR A 142 3.75 1.37 -10.63
N MET A 143 3.95 0.60 -9.56
CA MET A 143 3.62 0.96 -8.18
C MET A 143 4.90 1.05 -7.37
N VAL A 144 4.97 2.01 -6.47
CA VAL A 144 6.13 2.28 -5.63
C VAL A 144 5.71 2.34 -4.18
N THR A 145 6.49 1.76 -3.30
CA THR A 145 6.30 1.84 -1.86
C THR A 145 7.63 2.03 -1.14
N PHE A 146 7.54 2.38 0.13
CA PHE A 146 8.69 2.38 1.03
C PHE A 146 8.36 1.53 2.25
N ILE A 147 9.35 0.80 2.74
CA ILE A 147 9.22 -0.06 3.91
C ILE A 147 10.37 0.25 4.84
N ALA A 148 10.05 0.52 6.11
CA ALA A 148 11.06 0.77 7.12
C ALA A 148 12.04 -0.40 7.23
N GLU A 149 13.31 -0.10 7.36
CA GLU A 149 14.39 -1.11 7.43
C GLU A 149 14.15 -2.10 8.58
N ASP A 150 13.61 -1.62 9.69
CA ASP A 150 13.30 -2.44 10.87
C ASP A 150 12.00 -3.26 10.74
N ASN A 151 11.21 -3.07 9.68
CA ASN A 151 10.02 -3.86 9.42
C ASN A 151 10.32 -5.07 8.52
N ALA A 152 11.06 -6.03 9.07
CA ALA A 152 11.51 -7.22 8.34
C ALA A 152 10.35 -8.09 7.82
N GLY A 153 9.23 -8.16 8.54
CA GLY A 153 8.06 -8.93 8.14
C GLY A 153 7.40 -8.37 6.88
N SER A 154 7.18 -7.07 6.83
CA SER A 154 6.63 -6.39 5.66
C SER A 154 7.59 -6.47 4.47
N PHE A 155 8.87 -6.26 4.69
CA PHE A 155 9.89 -6.40 3.65
C PHE A 155 9.89 -7.80 3.03
N ALA A 156 9.90 -8.84 3.85
CA ALA A 156 9.88 -10.23 3.38
C ALA A 156 8.61 -10.55 2.60
N ALA A 157 7.44 -10.11 3.06
CA ALA A 157 6.18 -10.32 2.36
C ALA A 157 6.18 -9.65 0.98
N HIS A 158 6.58 -8.39 0.90
CA HIS A 158 6.56 -7.64 -0.35
C HIS A 158 7.61 -8.12 -1.37
N THR A 159 8.79 -8.53 -0.92
CA THR A 159 9.83 -9.03 -1.82
C THR A 159 9.60 -10.47 -2.25
N ARG A 160 9.21 -11.36 -1.34
CA ARG A 160 9.07 -12.80 -1.62
C ARG A 160 7.72 -13.17 -2.21
N LYS A 161 6.63 -12.59 -1.70
CA LYS A 161 5.25 -12.87 -2.11
C LYS A 161 4.69 -11.81 -3.05
N GLY A 162 5.04 -10.55 -2.84
CA GLY A 162 4.57 -9.42 -3.64
C GLY A 162 5.33 -9.22 -4.95
N GLY A 163 6.51 -9.81 -5.10
CA GLY A 163 7.35 -9.67 -6.29
C GLY A 163 7.98 -8.27 -6.45
N MET A 164 8.03 -7.48 -5.39
CA MET A 164 8.62 -6.14 -5.42
C MET A 164 10.15 -6.20 -5.38
N GLN A 165 10.77 -5.23 -6.05
CA GLN A 165 12.22 -5.08 -6.12
C GLN A 165 12.67 -3.83 -5.39
N VAL A 166 13.75 -3.93 -4.60
CA VAL A 166 14.39 -2.79 -3.96
C VAL A 166 15.15 -2.01 -5.03
N VAL A 167 14.89 -0.71 -5.12
CA VAL A 167 15.55 0.19 -6.09
C VAL A 167 16.35 1.30 -5.44
N ASP A 168 16.12 1.60 -4.16
CA ASP A 168 16.84 2.64 -3.45
C ASP A 168 16.69 2.51 -1.94
N PHE A 169 17.45 3.32 -1.22
CA PHE A 169 17.36 3.55 0.22
C PHE A 169 17.16 5.03 0.47
N ILE A 170 16.27 5.36 1.38
CA ILE A 170 16.04 6.75 1.79
C ILE A 170 16.05 6.86 3.31
N SER A 171 16.49 8.01 3.80
CA SER A 171 16.36 8.39 5.20
C SER A 171 15.39 9.55 5.32
N PHE A 172 14.45 9.45 6.23
CA PHE A 172 13.49 10.52 6.51
C PHE A 172 13.18 10.53 8.01
N ASP A 173 13.30 11.69 8.64
CA ASP A 173 13.00 11.90 10.06
C ASP A 173 13.70 10.86 10.97
N ASP A 174 15.02 10.71 10.78
CA ASP A 174 15.89 9.78 11.52
C ASP A 174 15.52 8.29 11.39
N ARG A 175 14.79 7.92 10.36
CA ARG A 175 14.44 6.54 10.05
C ARG A 175 14.82 6.19 8.61
N ASP A 176 15.31 4.96 8.42
CA ASP A 176 15.73 4.45 7.13
C ASP A 176 14.67 3.56 6.51
N TYR A 177 14.53 3.66 5.19
CA TYR A 177 13.53 2.93 4.41
C TYR A 177 14.13 2.34 3.15
N TYR A 178 13.69 1.14 2.81
CA TYR A 178 13.83 0.60 1.46
C TYR A 178 12.77 1.23 0.56
N LEU A 179 13.17 1.59 -0.64
CA LEU A 179 12.26 1.98 -1.71
C LEU A 179 12.08 0.79 -2.66
N LEU A 180 10.83 0.38 -2.89
CA LEU A 180 10.50 -0.78 -3.70
C LEU A 180 9.59 -0.40 -4.86
N VAL A 181 9.74 -1.13 -5.96
CA VAL A 181 8.89 -0.98 -7.14
C VAL A 181 8.29 -2.31 -7.56
N LEU A 182 7.07 -2.27 -8.05
CA LEU A 182 6.37 -3.38 -8.69
C LEU A 182 5.85 -2.94 -10.05
N PRO A 183 6.32 -3.55 -11.15
CA PRO A 183 5.69 -3.38 -12.46
C PRO A 183 4.26 -3.89 -12.42
N THR A 184 3.34 -3.16 -13.03
CA THR A 184 1.92 -3.54 -13.03
C THR A 184 1.57 -4.50 -14.16
N SER A 185 2.35 -4.52 -15.25
CA SER A 185 2.23 -5.51 -16.30
C SER A 185 3.12 -6.71 -16.03
N ASP A 186 2.62 -7.91 -16.27
CA ASP A 186 3.46 -9.09 -16.33
C ASP A 186 4.32 -9.00 -17.59
N SER A 187 5.66 -9.03 -17.41
CA SER A 187 6.57 -9.15 -18.55
C SER A 187 6.38 -10.54 -19.13
N PHE A 188 5.72 -10.63 -20.26
CA PHE A 188 5.77 -11.83 -21.08
C PHE A 188 7.15 -11.85 -21.78
N PHE A 189 7.99 -12.77 -21.38
CA PHE A 189 9.14 -13.20 -22.15
C PHE A 189 8.70 -14.27 -23.12
#